data_ddae5369503913ad40e19d2bfe2633c6
#
_entry.id   ddae5369503913ad40e19d2bfe2633c6
#
_cell.length_a   1.000
_cell.length_b   1.000
_cell.length_c   1.000
_cell.angle_alpha   90.00
_cell.angle_beta   90.00
_cell.angle_gamma   90.00
#
_symmetry.space_group_name_H-M   'P 1'
#
loop_
_entity.id
_entity.type
_entity.pdbx_description
1 polymer ?
#
loop_
_entity_poly.entity_id
_entity_poly.type
_entity_poly.pdbx_seq_one_letter_code
_entity_poly.pdbx_strand_id
1 'polypeptide(L)'
;LGLGACAPTVIGLGPTSQEAVLDADRIIARDGAILPMTVWRTAAAPRAVIIALHGFTDYSNAFALPASGWAAQGIQTYAYDQRGFGRGPNRGRWAGNEALVADAGDAFALLRARHRDTPIYVLGESMGGAVAMIAASTGAFDSAQGVILVAPAVRGSEALGSFATGTLRTLANAAPWLSGPTGAAGIRPTDNIAMLRALSRDPLILRNPRVDMTWGLVQLMDEAVAAAPALRLPTLVLVGAHDILIPDG
;
A
#
# COMPACT_ATOMS: atom_id res chain seq x y z
N LEU A 1 -10.59 20.19 31.61
CA LEU A 1 -9.50 19.44 31.00
C LEU A 1 -10.10 18.19 30.36
N GLY A 2 -10.28 18.18 29.03
CA GLY A 2 -10.94 17.11 28.31
C GLY A 2 -10.07 15.84 28.27
N LEU A 3 -10.66 14.72 28.60
CA LEU A 3 -10.14 13.36 28.42
C LEU A 3 -10.19 12.91 26.93
N GLY A 4 -9.66 13.74 26.03
CA GLY A 4 -9.74 13.51 24.58
C GLY A 4 -8.47 12.95 23.93
N ALA A 5 -7.61 12.19 24.65
CA ALA A 5 -6.27 11.90 24.12
C ALA A 5 -5.90 10.41 24.07
N CYS A 6 -6.84 9.48 24.13
CA CYS A 6 -6.52 8.04 24.12
C CYS A 6 -7.18 7.30 22.96
N ALA A 7 -6.97 7.77 21.73
CA ALA A 7 -7.38 7.06 20.53
C ALA A 7 -6.22 7.01 19.53
N PRO A 8 -6.08 5.94 18.72
CA PRO A 8 -5.14 5.91 17.62
C PRO A 8 -5.35 7.13 16.71
N THR A 9 -4.27 7.77 16.31
CA THR A 9 -4.37 8.95 15.45
C THR A 9 -4.50 8.53 14.00
N VAL A 10 -5.71 8.54 13.47
CA VAL A 10 -5.99 8.37 12.05
C VAL A 10 -6.20 9.75 11.44
N ILE A 11 -5.46 10.07 10.38
CA ILE A 11 -5.62 11.36 9.70
C ILE A 11 -6.93 11.40 8.89
N GLY A 12 -7.29 10.27 8.29
CA GLY A 12 -8.49 10.14 7.46
C GLY A 12 -8.41 10.92 6.14
N LEU A 13 -9.51 10.84 5.39
CA LEU A 13 -9.75 11.70 4.24
C LEU A 13 -10.16 13.10 4.70
N GLY A 14 -9.62 14.11 4.04
CA GLY A 14 -10.14 15.46 4.14
C GLY A 14 -11.52 15.59 3.46
N PRO A 15 -12.21 16.72 3.63
CA PRO A 15 -13.46 16.98 2.92
C PRO A 15 -13.19 17.01 1.41
N THR A 16 -14.08 16.40 0.62
CA THR A 16 -14.00 16.47 -0.84
C THR A 16 -14.11 17.91 -1.30
N SER A 17 -13.08 18.40 -1.97
CA SER A 17 -12.99 19.78 -2.48
C SER A 17 -12.96 19.86 -4.00
N GLN A 18 -12.69 18.73 -4.67
CA GLN A 18 -12.55 18.64 -6.14
C GLN A 18 -12.71 17.21 -6.62
N GLU A 19 -12.75 17.00 -7.93
CA GLU A 19 -12.53 15.68 -8.53
C GLU A 19 -11.04 15.33 -8.48
N ALA A 20 -10.73 14.03 -8.38
CA ALA A 20 -9.36 13.57 -8.46
C ALA A 20 -8.76 13.86 -9.85
N VAL A 21 -7.49 14.27 -9.89
CA VAL A 21 -6.80 14.65 -11.13
C VAL A 21 -5.46 13.96 -11.25
N LEU A 22 -5.15 13.48 -12.45
CA LEU A 22 -3.81 13.01 -12.82
C LEU A 22 -3.04 14.19 -13.44
N ASP A 23 -2.09 14.74 -12.70
CA ASP A 23 -1.26 15.87 -13.11
C ASP A 23 0.21 15.44 -13.22
N ALA A 24 0.70 15.27 -14.43
CA ALA A 24 2.07 14.81 -14.75
C ALA A 24 2.44 13.53 -13.97
N ASP A 25 3.29 13.65 -12.96
CA ASP A 25 3.81 12.57 -12.14
C ASP A 25 3.23 12.61 -10.71
N ARG A 26 1.95 12.98 -10.56
CA ARG A 26 1.24 12.99 -9.28
C ARG A 26 -0.27 12.83 -9.48
N ILE A 27 -0.91 12.33 -8.48
CA ILE A 27 -2.36 12.35 -8.33
C ILE A 27 -2.69 13.47 -7.34
N ILE A 28 -3.63 14.31 -7.69
CA ILE A 28 -4.27 15.25 -6.76
C ILE A 28 -5.59 14.60 -6.38
N ALA A 29 -5.69 14.16 -5.13
CA ALA A 29 -6.85 13.45 -4.61
C ALA A 29 -8.05 14.39 -4.42
N ARG A 30 -9.23 13.83 -4.18
CA ARG A 30 -10.49 14.59 -4.02
C ARG A 30 -10.47 15.59 -2.86
N ASP A 31 -9.67 15.34 -1.84
CA ASP A 31 -9.45 16.24 -0.70
C ASP A 31 -8.28 17.22 -0.91
N GLY A 32 -7.73 17.28 -2.13
CA GLY A 32 -6.59 18.14 -2.47
C GLY A 32 -5.22 17.57 -2.05
N ALA A 33 -5.16 16.41 -1.44
CA ALA A 33 -3.90 15.77 -1.09
C ALA A 33 -3.10 15.39 -2.35
N ILE A 34 -1.78 15.63 -2.32
CA ILE A 34 -0.89 15.33 -3.43
C ILE A 34 -0.21 13.99 -3.16
N LEU A 35 -0.41 13.03 -4.07
CA LEU A 35 0.23 11.72 -4.07
C LEU A 35 1.30 11.69 -5.17
N PRO A 36 2.59 11.89 -4.85
CA PRO A 36 3.66 11.82 -5.83
C PRO A 36 3.72 10.44 -6.47
N MET A 37 3.98 10.39 -7.78
CA MET A 37 3.95 9.16 -8.54
C MET A 37 5.24 8.99 -9.34
N THR A 38 5.73 7.76 -9.41
CA THR A 38 6.82 7.36 -10.29
C THR A 38 6.24 6.58 -11.46
N VAL A 39 6.71 6.88 -12.67
CA VAL A 39 6.24 6.25 -13.90
C VAL A 39 7.42 5.66 -14.67
N TRP A 40 7.40 4.37 -14.89
CA TRP A 40 8.34 3.67 -15.79
C TRP A 40 7.67 3.53 -17.14
N ARG A 41 8.04 4.46 -18.03
CA ARG A 41 7.44 4.59 -19.36
C ARG A 41 8.04 3.59 -20.34
N THR A 42 7.23 3.05 -21.21
CA THR A 42 7.65 2.26 -22.38
C THR A 42 8.15 3.17 -23.50
N ALA A 43 9.02 2.66 -24.37
CA ALA A 43 9.53 3.40 -25.52
C ALA A 43 8.44 3.66 -26.59
N ALA A 44 7.43 2.80 -26.65
CA ALA A 44 6.27 2.90 -27.56
C ALA A 44 4.97 2.85 -26.75
N ALA A 45 3.82 2.87 -27.42
CA ALA A 45 2.53 2.68 -26.78
C ALA A 45 2.53 1.37 -25.95
N PRO A 46 2.12 1.41 -24.67
CA PRO A 46 2.19 0.23 -23.83
C PRO A 46 1.19 -0.84 -24.26
N ARG A 47 1.63 -2.11 -24.26
CA ARG A 47 0.76 -3.27 -24.46
C ARG A 47 -0.05 -3.65 -23.24
N ALA A 48 0.40 -3.21 -22.05
CA ALA A 48 -0.29 -3.34 -20.78
C ALA A 48 0.19 -2.25 -19.80
N VAL A 49 -0.62 -1.97 -18.80
CA VAL A 49 -0.34 -1.04 -17.73
C VAL A 49 -0.44 -1.75 -16.39
N ILE A 50 0.48 -1.46 -15.48
CA ILE A 50 0.41 -1.87 -14.07
C ILE A 50 0.27 -0.63 -13.20
N ILE A 51 -0.71 -0.65 -12.30
CA ILE A 51 -0.82 0.29 -11.17
C ILE A 51 -0.29 -0.45 -9.95
N ALA A 52 0.79 0.04 -9.35
CA ALA A 52 1.51 -0.66 -8.29
C ALA A 52 1.38 0.05 -6.94
N LEU A 53 0.94 -0.69 -5.92
CA LEU A 53 0.74 -0.26 -4.54
C LEU A 53 1.82 -0.88 -3.66
N HIS A 54 2.65 -0.05 -3.05
CA HIS A 54 3.81 -0.48 -2.26
C HIS A 54 3.45 -0.98 -0.86
N GLY A 55 4.38 -1.67 -0.21
CA GLY A 55 4.27 -2.20 1.14
C GLY A 55 4.39 -1.16 2.25
N PHE A 56 4.12 -1.61 3.48
CA PHE A 56 4.27 -0.80 4.69
C PHE A 56 5.71 -0.32 4.84
N THR A 57 5.87 0.95 5.22
CA THR A 57 7.16 1.65 5.38
C THR A 57 7.92 1.98 4.10
N ASP A 58 7.52 1.46 2.96
CA ASP A 58 8.13 1.67 1.65
C ASP A 58 7.43 2.82 0.88
N TYR A 59 7.73 2.96 -0.38
CA TYR A 59 7.17 3.95 -1.29
C TYR A 59 7.29 3.48 -2.75
N SER A 60 6.90 4.29 -3.71
CA SER A 60 6.86 3.93 -5.14
C SER A 60 8.15 3.30 -5.68
N ASN A 61 9.33 3.63 -5.09
CA ASN A 61 10.63 3.10 -5.52
C ASN A 61 10.81 1.58 -5.28
N ALA A 62 9.96 0.94 -4.48
CA ALA A 62 9.94 -0.51 -4.30
C ALA A 62 9.89 -1.25 -5.64
N PHE A 63 9.23 -0.64 -6.63
CA PHE A 63 9.04 -1.22 -7.95
C PHE A 63 10.12 -0.84 -8.98
N ALA A 64 11.16 -0.08 -8.61
CA ALA A 64 12.15 0.43 -9.57
C ALA A 64 12.83 -0.68 -10.39
N LEU A 65 13.23 -1.76 -9.72
CA LEU A 65 13.90 -2.88 -10.39
C LEU A 65 12.94 -3.65 -11.32
N PRO A 66 11.81 -4.20 -10.86
CA PRO A 66 10.92 -4.95 -11.74
C PRO A 66 10.27 -4.07 -12.81
N ALA A 67 9.86 -2.84 -12.48
CA ALA A 67 9.20 -1.95 -13.43
C ALA A 67 10.11 -1.52 -14.58
N SER A 68 11.41 -1.38 -14.35
CA SER A 68 12.38 -1.14 -15.41
C SER A 68 12.45 -2.31 -16.40
N GLY A 69 12.43 -3.55 -15.89
CA GLY A 69 12.37 -4.76 -16.72
C GLY A 69 11.04 -4.88 -17.46
N TRP A 70 9.93 -4.55 -16.83
CA TRP A 70 8.61 -4.57 -17.46
C TRP A 70 8.47 -3.51 -18.55
N ALA A 71 9.03 -2.31 -18.35
CA ALA A 71 9.03 -1.26 -19.36
C ALA A 71 9.72 -1.69 -20.65
N ALA A 72 10.86 -2.41 -20.54
CA ALA A 72 11.55 -3.01 -21.67
C ALA A 72 10.70 -4.07 -22.41
N GLN A 73 9.72 -4.66 -21.73
CA GLN A 73 8.77 -5.63 -22.29
C GLN A 73 7.44 -4.97 -22.76
N GLY A 74 7.39 -3.63 -22.81
CA GLY A 74 6.19 -2.92 -23.24
C GLY A 74 5.09 -2.82 -22.18
N ILE A 75 5.40 -3.01 -20.90
CA ILE A 75 4.45 -2.87 -19.78
C ILE A 75 4.80 -1.60 -19.03
N GLN A 76 3.93 -0.60 -19.10
CA GLN A 76 4.11 0.66 -18.39
C GLN A 76 3.64 0.54 -16.94
N THR A 77 4.45 1.02 -16.00
CA THR A 77 4.13 0.93 -14.57
C THR A 77 3.97 2.32 -13.96
N TYR A 78 2.92 2.47 -13.17
CA TYR A 78 2.62 3.64 -12.35
C TYR A 78 2.62 3.21 -10.88
N ALA A 79 3.41 3.86 -10.05
CA ALA A 79 3.39 3.65 -8.60
C ALA A 79 3.39 5.00 -7.90
N TYR A 80 2.42 5.25 -7.03
CA TYR A 80 2.38 6.47 -6.25
C TYR A 80 2.78 6.21 -4.79
N ASP A 81 3.31 7.25 -4.15
CA ASP A 81 3.61 7.20 -2.72
C ASP A 81 2.29 7.34 -1.95
N GLN A 82 1.87 6.28 -1.29
CA GLN A 82 0.61 6.25 -0.53
C GLN A 82 0.69 7.21 0.67
N ARG A 83 -0.46 7.71 1.12
CA ARG A 83 -0.54 8.59 2.30
C ARG A 83 0.17 7.96 3.49
N GLY A 84 0.96 8.76 4.19
CA GLY A 84 1.76 8.32 5.35
C GLY A 84 3.15 7.80 5.00
N PHE A 85 3.48 7.61 3.71
CA PHE A 85 4.72 6.98 3.26
C PHE A 85 5.46 7.80 2.20
N GLY A 86 6.75 7.51 2.03
CA GLY A 86 7.58 8.13 1.00
C GLY A 86 7.55 9.65 1.03
N ARG A 87 7.18 10.27 -0.08
CA ARG A 87 6.95 11.71 -0.26
C ARG A 87 5.45 12.07 -0.17
N GLY A 88 4.61 11.07 0.11
CA GLY A 88 3.17 11.25 0.28
C GLY A 88 2.82 12.16 1.47
N PRO A 89 1.58 12.65 1.53
CA PRO A 89 1.15 13.55 2.59
C PRO A 89 1.12 12.83 3.94
N ASN A 90 1.35 13.60 5.01
CA ASN A 90 1.29 13.13 6.40
C ASN A 90 2.25 11.97 6.71
N ARG A 91 3.45 11.97 6.12
CA ARG A 91 4.46 10.94 6.32
C ARG A 91 4.67 10.63 7.81
N GLY A 92 4.67 9.33 8.15
CA GLY A 92 4.78 8.84 9.52
C GLY A 92 3.47 8.88 10.32
N ARG A 93 2.32 9.04 9.63
CA ARG A 93 0.97 8.99 10.22
C ARG A 93 0.12 7.99 9.45
N TRP A 94 -0.79 7.31 10.15
CA TRP A 94 -1.73 6.42 9.50
C TRP A 94 -2.87 7.21 8.84
N ALA A 95 -3.07 6.94 7.56
CA ALA A 95 -4.11 7.63 6.79
C ALA A 95 -5.51 7.04 6.99
N GLY A 96 -5.59 5.82 7.53
CA GLY A 96 -6.83 5.05 7.58
C GLY A 96 -7.05 4.19 6.34
N ASN A 97 -7.69 3.05 6.53
CA ASN A 97 -7.95 2.08 5.47
C ASN A 97 -8.80 2.69 4.35
N GLU A 98 -9.86 3.41 4.72
CA GLU A 98 -10.75 4.10 3.78
C GLU A 98 -9.99 5.04 2.84
N ALA A 99 -9.05 5.85 3.38
CA ALA A 99 -8.27 6.78 2.57
C ALA A 99 -7.34 6.07 1.59
N LEU A 100 -6.67 5.00 2.03
CA LEU A 100 -5.79 4.22 1.16
C LEU A 100 -6.57 3.51 0.04
N VAL A 101 -7.73 2.96 0.35
CA VAL A 101 -8.62 2.28 -0.61
C VAL A 101 -9.22 3.29 -1.60
N ALA A 102 -9.68 4.44 -1.13
CA ALA A 102 -10.24 5.49 -1.98
C ALA A 102 -9.18 6.04 -2.96
N ASP A 103 -7.97 6.33 -2.49
CA ASP A 103 -6.86 6.78 -3.34
C ASP A 103 -6.53 5.72 -4.42
N ALA A 104 -6.56 4.44 -4.08
CA ALA A 104 -6.30 3.37 -5.05
C ALA A 104 -7.40 3.30 -6.13
N GLY A 105 -8.66 3.47 -5.74
CA GLY A 105 -9.79 3.55 -6.66
C GLY A 105 -9.69 4.76 -7.59
N ASP A 106 -9.35 5.94 -7.06
CA ASP A 106 -9.15 7.16 -7.84
C ASP A 106 -7.98 7.02 -8.81
N ALA A 107 -6.85 6.47 -8.34
CA ALA A 107 -5.69 6.19 -9.19
C ALA A 107 -6.06 5.26 -10.37
N PHE A 108 -6.82 4.21 -10.08
CA PHE A 108 -7.30 3.29 -11.12
C PHE A 108 -8.22 4.00 -12.12
N ALA A 109 -9.21 4.74 -11.67
CA ALA A 109 -10.16 5.44 -12.53
C ALA A 109 -9.46 6.44 -13.46
N LEU A 110 -8.52 7.21 -12.94
CA LEU A 110 -7.73 8.18 -13.70
C LEU A 110 -6.84 7.51 -14.76
N LEU A 111 -6.18 6.41 -14.40
CA LEU A 111 -5.32 5.68 -15.33
C LEU A 111 -6.13 4.87 -16.34
N ARG A 112 -7.31 4.36 -15.98
CA ARG A 112 -8.27 3.74 -16.90
C ARG A 112 -8.76 4.75 -17.94
N ALA A 113 -9.08 5.98 -17.54
CA ALA A 113 -9.47 7.05 -18.45
C ALA A 113 -8.34 7.43 -19.42
N ARG A 114 -7.09 7.39 -18.97
CA ARG A 114 -5.88 7.66 -19.78
C ARG A 114 -5.55 6.53 -20.76
N HIS A 115 -5.80 5.28 -20.39
CA HIS A 115 -5.41 4.05 -21.11
C HIS A 115 -6.65 3.22 -21.48
N ARG A 116 -7.60 3.84 -22.20
CA ARG A 116 -8.95 3.27 -22.44
C ARG A 116 -8.91 1.89 -23.09
N ASP A 117 -8.03 1.68 -24.03
CA ASP A 117 -7.94 0.47 -24.85
C ASP A 117 -6.77 -0.46 -24.43
N THR A 118 -6.04 -0.09 -23.38
CA THR A 118 -4.90 -0.88 -22.91
C THR A 118 -5.31 -1.73 -21.70
N PRO A 119 -4.94 -3.02 -21.64
CA PRO A 119 -5.14 -3.84 -20.46
C PRO A 119 -4.47 -3.21 -19.23
N ILE A 120 -5.21 -3.08 -18.12
CA ILE A 120 -4.69 -2.58 -16.84
C ILE A 120 -4.77 -3.66 -15.78
N TYR A 121 -3.69 -3.85 -15.06
CA TYR A 121 -3.60 -4.70 -13.88
C TYR A 121 -3.28 -3.85 -12.66
N VAL A 122 -3.82 -4.24 -11.49
CA VAL A 122 -3.44 -3.66 -10.22
C VAL A 122 -2.51 -4.64 -9.51
N LEU A 123 -1.33 -4.16 -9.14
CA LEU A 123 -0.35 -4.95 -8.38
C LEU A 123 -0.25 -4.37 -6.97
N GLY A 124 -0.44 -5.19 -5.96
CA GLY A 124 -0.23 -4.81 -4.57
C GLY A 124 0.80 -5.70 -3.90
N GLU A 125 1.80 -5.10 -3.29
CA GLU A 125 2.84 -5.79 -2.52
C GLU A 125 2.57 -5.56 -1.03
N SER A 126 2.55 -6.65 -0.24
CA SER A 126 2.37 -6.59 1.22
C SER A 126 1.15 -5.74 1.63
N MET A 127 1.33 -4.62 2.32
CA MET A 127 0.25 -3.66 2.66
C MET A 127 -0.53 -3.22 1.41
N GLY A 128 0.17 -2.91 0.32
CA GLY A 128 -0.48 -2.56 -0.96
C GLY A 128 -1.35 -3.69 -1.51
N GLY A 129 -0.99 -4.95 -1.22
CA GLY A 129 -1.82 -6.12 -1.51
C GLY A 129 -3.13 -6.12 -0.72
N ALA A 130 -3.08 -5.81 0.56
CA ALA A 130 -4.29 -5.68 1.39
C ALA A 130 -5.20 -4.54 0.88
N VAL A 131 -4.64 -3.37 0.55
CA VAL A 131 -5.38 -2.25 -0.07
C VAL A 131 -6.02 -2.69 -1.38
N ALA A 132 -5.26 -3.39 -2.25
CA ALA A 132 -5.77 -3.87 -3.53
C ALA A 132 -6.92 -4.87 -3.36
N MET A 133 -6.85 -5.78 -2.39
CA MET A 133 -7.92 -6.73 -2.08
C MET A 133 -9.21 -6.02 -1.67
N ILE A 134 -9.13 -5.07 -0.75
CA ILE A 134 -10.30 -4.32 -0.27
C ILE A 134 -10.89 -3.50 -1.43
N ALA A 135 -10.08 -2.75 -2.17
CA ALA A 135 -10.55 -1.95 -3.30
C ALA A 135 -11.20 -2.81 -4.41
N ALA A 136 -10.61 -3.97 -4.73
CA ALA A 136 -11.18 -4.90 -5.71
C ALA A 136 -12.51 -5.50 -5.24
N SER A 137 -12.67 -5.76 -3.94
CA SER A 137 -13.91 -6.31 -3.38
C SER A 137 -15.10 -5.33 -3.42
N THR A 138 -14.81 -4.02 -3.44
CA THR A 138 -15.84 -2.96 -3.55
C THR A 138 -16.21 -2.61 -4.99
N GLY A 139 -15.58 -3.24 -5.99
CA GLY A 139 -15.81 -2.92 -7.40
C GLY A 139 -14.97 -1.74 -7.92
N ALA A 140 -14.07 -1.18 -7.12
CA ALA A 140 -13.25 -0.03 -7.53
C ALA A 140 -12.36 -0.34 -8.76
N PHE A 141 -12.11 -1.62 -9.05
CA PHE A 141 -11.28 -2.09 -10.17
C PHE A 141 -12.04 -2.93 -11.20
N ASP A 142 -13.36 -2.80 -11.30
CA ASP A 142 -14.19 -3.68 -12.14
C ASP A 142 -13.76 -3.76 -13.61
N SER A 143 -13.12 -2.73 -14.15
CA SER A 143 -12.58 -2.74 -15.52
C SER A 143 -11.10 -3.12 -15.62
N ALA A 144 -10.49 -3.60 -14.53
CA ALA A 144 -9.14 -4.18 -14.56
C ALA A 144 -9.16 -5.57 -15.21
N GLN A 145 -8.04 -5.95 -15.82
CA GLN A 145 -7.86 -7.32 -16.35
C GLN A 145 -7.58 -8.33 -15.23
N GLY A 146 -7.10 -7.87 -14.08
CA GLY A 146 -6.85 -8.69 -12.92
C GLY A 146 -6.05 -7.97 -11.85
N VAL A 147 -5.92 -8.64 -10.72
CA VAL A 147 -5.13 -8.19 -9.56
C VAL A 147 -3.93 -9.12 -9.36
N ILE A 148 -2.78 -8.55 -9.08
CA ILE A 148 -1.54 -9.29 -8.77
C ILE A 148 -1.18 -8.97 -7.32
N LEU A 149 -1.21 -9.97 -6.47
CA LEU A 149 -0.91 -9.87 -5.05
C LEU A 149 0.47 -10.49 -4.79
N VAL A 150 1.41 -9.68 -4.35
CA VAL A 150 2.76 -10.14 -4.02
C VAL A 150 2.91 -10.14 -2.50
N ALA A 151 3.04 -11.31 -1.90
CA ALA A 151 3.11 -11.48 -0.46
C ALA A 151 2.09 -10.58 0.28
N PRO A 152 0.78 -10.66 -0.02
CA PRO A 152 -0.21 -9.73 0.50
C PRO A 152 -0.28 -9.80 2.03
N ALA A 153 -0.42 -8.64 2.66
CA ALA A 153 -0.53 -8.54 4.11
C ALA A 153 -1.93 -8.97 4.58
N VAL A 154 -2.07 -10.26 4.89
CA VAL A 154 -3.34 -10.91 5.28
C VAL A 154 -3.25 -11.64 6.63
N ARG A 155 -2.17 -11.43 7.39
CA ARG A 155 -1.97 -12.02 8.71
C ARG A 155 -2.13 -10.96 9.80
N GLY A 156 -3.37 -10.57 10.06
CA GLY A 156 -3.73 -9.53 11.01
C GLY A 156 -3.74 -9.99 12.47
N SER A 157 -4.80 -9.65 13.20
CA SER A 157 -4.95 -9.87 14.63
C SER A 157 -4.91 -11.36 15.02
N GLU A 158 -5.46 -12.26 14.19
CA GLU A 158 -5.44 -13.70 14.43
C GLU A 158 -4.02 -14.25 14.51
N ALA A 159 -3.17 -13.88 13.55
CA ALA A 159 -1.78 -14.34 13.49
C ALA A 159 -0.91 -13.79 14.64
N LEU A 160 -1.20 -12.57 15.11
CA LEU A 160 -0.53 -11.99 16.27
C LEU A 160 -0.94 -12.68 17.59
N GLY A 161 -2.12 -13.26 17.64
CA GLY A 161 -2.72 -13.80 18.85
C GLY A 161 -3.28 -12.71 19.78
N SER A 162 -4.20 -13.11 20.67
CA SER A 162 -5.00 -12.19 21.48
C SER A 162 -4.17 -11.30 22.42
N PHE A 163 -3.10 -11.84 23.02
CA PHE A 163 -2.25 -11.07 23.93
C PHE A 163 -1.49 -9.95 23.22
N ALA A 164 -0.80 -10.27 22.12
CA ALA A 164 -0.04 -9.28 21.36
C ALA A 164 -0.95 -8.23 20.72
N THR A 165 -2.10 -8.67 20.17
CA THR A 165 -3.13 -7.78 19.63
C THR A 165 -3.69 -6.84 20.70
N GLY A 166 -4.02 -7.36 21.88
CA GLY A 166 -4.50 -6.57 22.99
C GLY A 166 -3.47 -5.55 23.49
N THR A 167 -2.20 -5.94 23.57
CA THR A 167 -1.09 -5.07 23.94
C THR A 167 -0.91 -3.96 22.92
N LEU A 168 -0.83 -4.30 21.63
CA LEU A 168 -0.67 -3.34 20.54
C LEU A 168 -1.82 -2.33 20.51
N ARG A 169 -3.07 -2.81 20.63
CA ARG A 169 -4.25 -1.96 20.69
C ARG A 169 -4.21 -1.01 21.89
N THR A 170 -3.82 -1.50 23.07
CA THR A 170 -3.72 -0.68 24.28
C THR A 170 -2.65 0.40 24.10
N LEU A 171 -1.47 0.06 23.56
CA LEU A 171 -0.41 1.02 23.29
C LEU A 171 -0.83 2.04 22.23
N ALA A 172 -1.49 1.60 21.15
CA ALA A 172 -1.99 2.51 20.11
C ALA A 172 -3.02 3.52 20.65
N ASN A 173 -3.78 3.16 21.68
CA ASN A 173 -4.74 4.06 22.34
C ASN A 173 -4.06 4.95 23.41
N ALA A 174 -3.17 4.39 24.23
CA ALA A 174 -2.59 5.11 25.36
C ALA A 174 -1.39 5.99 24.98
N ALA A 175 -0.60 5.54 24.00
CA ALA A 175 0.62 6.21 23.56
C ALA A 175 0.86 6.07 22.04
N PRO A 176 -0.07 6.56 21.20
CA PRO A 176 -0.04 6.37 19.74
C PRO A 176 1.23 6.88 19.07
N TRP A 177 1.89 7.86 19.69
CA TRP A 177 3.12 8.49 19.19
C TRP A 177 4.38 7.66 19.42
N LEU A 178 4.34 6.62 20.26
CA LEU A 178 5.49 5.75 20.43
C LEU A 178 5.87 5.15 19.09
N SER A 179 7.16 5.09 18.82
CA SER A 179 7.69 4.51 17.60
C SER A 179 8.79 3.51 17.93
N GLY A 180 8.88 2.49 17.12
CA GLY A 180 9.86 1.42 17.26
C GLY A 180 10.29 0.86 15.92
N PRO A 181 11.40 0.10 15.88
CA PRO A 181 11.86 -0.49 14.65
C PRO A 181 10.81 -1.44 14.07
N THR A 182 10.61 -1.37 12.77
CA THR A 182 9.78 -2.32 12.04
C THR A 182 10.39 -3.71 12.10
N GLY A 183 9.59 -4.62 12.58
CA GLY A 183 9.97 -6.02 12.68
C GLY A 183 10.55 -6.38 14.03
N ALA A 184 10.16 -7.53 14.54
CA ALA A 184 10.88 -8.20 15.62
C ALA A 184 12.35 -8.33 15.18
N ALA A 185 13.27 -8.09 16.11
CA ALA A 185 14.70 -8.16 15.85
C ALA A 185 15.05 -9.42 15.03
N GLY A 186 15.59 -9.25 13.83
CA GLY A 186 16.04 -10.36 12.98
C GLY A 186 15.21 -10.65 11.73
N ILE A 187 14.02 -10.06 11.54
CA ILE A 187 13.25 -10.23 10.30
C ILE A 187 13.89 -9.42 9.18
N ARG A 188 14.32 -10.10 8.12
CA ARG A 188 14.84 -9.49 6.90
C ARG A 188 13.71 -9.44 5.86
N PRO A 189 13.36 -8.26 5.32
CA PRO A 189 12.29 -8.15 4.33
C PRO A 189 12.64 -8.74 2.96
N THR A 190 13.90 -9.07 2.73
CA THR A 190 14.40 -9.68 1.50
C THR A 190 15.74 -10.40 1.77
N ASP A 191 16.07 -11.41 0.99
CA ASP A 191 17.37 -12.07 0.95
C ASP A 191 18.39 -11.37 0.02
N ASN A 192 17.94 -10.39 -0.76
CA ASN A 192 18.79 -9.58 -1.62
C ASN A 192 19.61 -8.57 -0.79
N ILE A 193 20.88 -8.89 -0.53
CA ILE A 193 21.79 -8.06 0.28
C ILE A 193 22.02 -6.66 -0.33
N ALA A 194 22.06 -6.53 -1.65
CA ALA A 194 22.20 -5.23 -2.30
C ALA A 194 20.97 -4.36 -2.03
N MET A 195 19.78 -4.93 -2.10
CA MET A 195 18.52 -4.25 -1.78
C MET A 195 18.48 -3.85 -0.29
N LEU A 196 18.84 -4.74 0.64
CA LEU A 196 18.90 -4.41 2.07
C LEU A 196 19.83 -3.22 2.36
N ARG A 197 20.98 -3.15 1.68
CA ARG A 197 21.91 -2.01 1.80
C ARG A 197 21.32 -0.73 1.21
N ALA A 198 20.60 -0.82 0.11
CA ALA A 198 19.91 0.33 -0.49
C ALA A 198 18.81 0.85 0.45
N LEU A 199 17.92 -0.01 0.93
CA LEU A 199 16.85 0.32 1.87
C LEU A 199 17.39 0.95 3.16
N SER A 200 18.52 0.45 3.69
CA SER A 200 19.13 0.98 4.92
C SER A 200 19.69 2.40 4.78
N ARG A 201 19.92 2.88 3.56
CA ARG A 201 20.45 4.22 3.27
C ARG A 201 19.39 5.19 2.76
N ASP A 202 18.24 4.67 2.33
CA ASP A 202 17.17 5.48 1.76
C ASP A 202 16.45 6.28 2.86
N PRO A 203 16.46 7.62 2.82
CA PRO A 203 15.80 8.45 3.83
C PRO A 203 14.26 8.43 3.73
N LEU A 204 13.69 7.96 2.61
CA LEU A 204 12.25 7.86 2.40
C LEU A 204 11.66 6.59 3.00
N ILE A 205 12.47 5.58 3.30
CA ILE A 205 12.02 4.40 4.05
C ILE A 205 11.71 4.80 5.50
N LEU A 206 10.52 4.42 5.97
CA LEU A 206 10.07 4.72 7.33
C LEU A 206 10.57 3.65 8.30
N ARG A 207 11.71 3.89 8.95
CA ARG A 207 12.38 2.88 9.80
C ARG A 207 11.72 2.63 11.14
N ASN A 208 11.10 3.65 11.70
CA ASN A 208 10.47 3.61 13.03
C ASN A 208 9.03 4.09 12.92
N PRO A 209 8.11 3.27 12.40
CA PRO A 209 6.71 3.63 12.36
C PRO A 209 6.16 3.78 13.78
N ARG A 210 5.16 4.61 13.91
CA ARG A 210 4.42 4.80 15.14
C ARG A 210 3.58 3.56 15.46
N VAL A 211 3.29 3.38 16.73
CA VAL A 211 2.45 2.26 17.20
C VAL A 211 1.03 2.35 16.60
N ASP A 212 0.47 3.56 16.44
CA ASP A 212 -0.83 3.74 15.79
C ASP A 212 -0.82 3.33 14.31
N MET A 213 0.28 3.52 13.58
CA MET A 213 0.41 3.03 12.20
C MET A 213 0.48 1.50 12.14
N THR A 214 1.22 0.88 13.07
CA THR A 214 1.30 -0.58 13.15
C THR A 214 -0.06 -1.19 13.49
N TRP A 215 -0.82 -0.55 14.39
CA TRP A 215 -2.19 -0.96 14.69
C TRP A 215 -3.12 -0.80 13.48
N GLY A 216 -3.01 0.31 12.77
CA GLY A 216 -3.76 0.54 11.53
C GLY A 216 -3.47 -0.52 10.46
N LEU A 217 -2.20 -0.93 10.31
CA LEU A 217 -1.82 -2.03 9.42
C LEU A 217 -2.51 -3.35 9.82
N VAL A 218 -2.54 -3.69 11.11
CA VAL A 218 -3.23 -4.90 11.58
C VAL A 218 -4.72 -4.86 11.23
N GLN A 219 -5.36 -3.72 11.45
CA GLN A 219 -6.77 -3.53 11.07
C GLN A 219 -6.99 -3.65 9.56
N LEU A 220 -6.08 -3.12 8.74
CA LEU A 220 -6.11 -3.26 7.29
C LEU A 220 -6.00 -4.74 6.85
N MET A 221 -5.11 -5.50 7.50
CA MET A 221 -4.96 -6.94 7.24
C MET A 221 -6.27 -7.71 7.55
N ASP A 222 -6.88 -7.43 8.70
CA ASP A 222 -8.14 -8.08 9.10
C ASP A 222 -9.26 -7.76 8.10
N GLU A 223 -9.34 -6.51 7.65
CA GLU A 223 -10.31 -6.07 6.64
C GLU A 223 -10.06 -6.73 5.27
N ALA A 224 -8.81 -6.86 4.86
CA ALA A 224 -8.44 -7.53 3.62
C ALA A 224 -8.83 -9.01 3.61
N VAL A 225 -8.63 -9.71 4.73
CA VAL A 225 -9.08 -11.10 4.90
C VAL A 225 -10.61 -11.19 4.79
N ALA A 226 -11.32 -10.29 5.46
CA ALA A 226 -12.78 -10.25 5.40
C ALA A 226 -13.31 -9.92 3.99
N ALA A 227 -12.56 -9.16 3.20
CA ALA A 227 -12.89 -8.80 1.82
C ALA A 227 -12.62 -9.93 0.80
N ALA A 228 -11.73 -10.88 1.10
CA ALA A 228 -11.29 -11.92 0.18
C ALA A 228 -12.43 -12.72 -0.49
N PRO A 229 -13.51 -13.13 0.21
CA PRO A 229 -14.61 -13.87 -0.41
C PRO A 229 -15.39 -13.06 -1.46
N ALA A 230 -15.27 -11.73 -1.46
CA ALA A 230 -15.94 -10.85 -2.39
C ALA A 230 -15.12 -10.53 -3.65
N LEU A 231 -13.87 -10.99 -3.74
CA LEU A 231 -13.02 -10.81 -4.93
C LEU A 231 -13.65 -11.54 -6.14
N ARG A 232 -13.82 -10.81 -7.25
CA ARG A 232 -14.40 -11.33 -8.51
C ARG A 232 -13.41 -11.29 -9.67
N LEU A 233 -12.41 -10.43 -9.60
CA LEU A 233 -11.39 -10.28 -10.64
C LEU A 233 -10.44 -11.50 -10.67
N PRO A 234 -9.93 -11.86 -11.84
CA PRO A 234 -8.81 -12.79 -11.93
C PRO A 234 -7.67 -12.32 -11.02
N THR A 235 -7.23 -13.17 -10.12
CA THR A 235 -6.23 -12.83 -9.11
C THR A 235 -5.05 -13.78 -9.20
N LEU A 236 -3.85 -13.22 -9.39
CA LEU A 236 -2.57 -13.92 -9.28
C LEU A 236 -1.97 -13.64 -7.91
N VAL A 237 -1.68 -14.67 -7.15
CA VAL A 237 -0.98 -14.55 -5.86
C VAL A 237 0.44 -15.09 -6.01
N LEU A 238 1.42 -14.28 -5.61
CA LEU A 238 2.84 -14.61 -5.59
C LEU A 238 3.34 -14.57 -4.15
N VAL A 239 3.91 -15.66 -3.68
CA VAL A 239 4.48 -15.79 -2.34
C VAL A 239 5.90 -16.31 -2.47
N GLY A 240 6.82 -15.81 -1.67
CA GLY A 240 8.20 -16.30 -1.62
C GLY A 240 8.27 -17.66 -0.93
N ALA A 241 9.00 -18.61 -1.51
CA ALA A 241 9.15 -19.95 -0.91
C ALA A 241 9.80 -19.97 0.49
N HIS A 242 10.45 -18.87 0.87
CA HIS A 242 11.06 -18.67 2.19
C HIS A 242 10.52 -17.42 2.88
N ASP A 243 9.28 -17.05 2.59
CA ASP A 243 8.64 -15.90 3.22
C ASP A 243 8.30 -16.24 4.67
N ILE A 244 9.01 -15.61 5.60
CA ILE A 244 8.79 -15.78 7.04
C ILE A 244 7.74 -14.84 7.61
N LEU A 245 7.34 -13.81 6.84
CA LEU A 245 6.30 -12.87 7.23
C LEU A 245 4.91 -13.39 6.86
N ILE A 246 4.84 -14.08 5.71
CA ILE A 246 3.60 -14.67 5.19
C ILE A 246 3.92 -16.13 4.80
N PRO A 247 4.22 -17.00 5.77
CA PRO A 247 4.48 -18.41 5.49
C PRO A 247 3.23 -19.09 4.96
N ASP A 248 3.45 -20.12 4.14
CA ASP A 248 2.40 -21.02 3.67
C ASP A 248 1.61 -21.57 4.86
N GLY A 249 0.29 -21.36 4.87
CA GLY A 249 -0.64 -21.86 5.90
C GLY A 249 -1.07 -23.27 5.64
#